data_1a8115bb439d5dda7379180834245f25
#
_entry.id   1a8115bb439d5dda7379180834245f25
#
_cell.length_a   1.000
_cell.length_b   1.000
_cell.length_c   1.000
_cell.angle_alpha   90.00
_cell.angle_beta   90.00
_cell.angle_gamma   90.00
#
_symmetry.space_group_name_H-M   'P 1'
#
loop_
_entity.id
_entity.type
_entity.pdbx_description
1 polymer ?
#
loop_
_entity_poly.entity_id
_entity_poly.type
_entity_poly.pdbx_seq_one_letter_code
_entity_poly.pdbx_strand_id
1 'polypeptide(L)'
;MDKPTLDTLGRHIQSLRLARGISLSQLAADAGIAKSNLSRLEQGNGNPTLDTIWRLSLQLQVPFGNLIAPVGSMGGALVGESGVQVRLIDQGKDNPPVDAYWMSCAPFTERKAEAHAAGTVESITLISGQLEVGVEGESKILTAGQSHSFSADQPHLYRTGESWATALLTIVYQQNREGL
;
A
#
# COMPACT_ATOMS: atom_id res chain seq x y z
N MET A 1 -4.95 14.43 2.17
CA MET A 1 -3.64 14.96 2.65
C MET A 1 -3.60 16.45 2.47
N ASP A 2 -2.94 17.19 3.36
CA ASP A 2 -2.70 18.62 3.18
C ASP A 2 -1.58 18.90 2.17
N LYS A 3 -1.45 20.15 1.73
CA LYS A 3 -0.47 20.53 0.71
C LYS A 3 0.99 20.25 1.10
N PRO A 4 1.46 20.54 2.33
CA PRO A 4 2.83 20.21 2.75
C PRO A 4 3.15 18.72 2.69
N THR A 5 2.19 17.87 3.06
CA THR A 5 2.32 16.42 3.00
C THR A 5 2.44 15.92 1.56
N LEU A 6 1.61 16.47 0.65
CA LEU A 6 1.65 16.14 -0.78
C LEU A 6 2.97 16.60 -1.44
N ASP A 7 3.46 17.77 -1.09
CA ASP A 7 4.76 18.29 -1.58
C ASP A 7 5.92 17.38 -1.14
N THR A 8 5.87 16.90 0.10
CA THR A 8 6.90 16.01 0.64
C THR A 8 6.86 14.63 -0.06
N LEU A 9 5.67 14.05 -0.22
CA LEU A 9 5.48 12.80 -0.93
C LEU A 9 5.93 12.91 -2.40
N GLY A 10 5.53 13.96 -3.08
CA GLY A 10 5.88 14.19 -4.50
C GLY A 10 7.38 14.29 -4.72
N ARG A 11 8.07 15.08 -3.89
CA ARG A 11 9.54 15.19 -3.94
C ARG A 11 10.24 13.87 -3.62
N HIS A 12 9.70 13.09 -2.69
CA HIS A 12 10.27 11.78 -2.36
C HIS A 12 10.14 10.79 -3.52
N ILE A 13 8.97 10.71 -4.15
CA ILE A 13 8.76 9.88 -5.36
C ILE A 13 9.70 10.30 -6.47
N GLN A 14 9.82 11.60 -6.74
CA GLN A 14 10.73 12.14 -7.74
C GLN A 14 12.19 11.76 -7.44
N SER A 15 12.64 11.87 -6.19
CA SER A 15 14.01 11.53 -5.79
C SER A 15 14.31 10.04 -6.01
N LEU A 16 13.39 9.15 -5.67
CA LEU A 16 13.50 7.71 -5.89
C LEU A 16 13.58 7.38 -7.39
N ARG A 17 12.74 8.02 -8.20
CA ARG A 17 12.76 7.85 -9.66
C ARG A 17 14.09 8.30 -10.26
N LEU A 18 14.57 9.48 -9.90
CA LEU A 18 15.83 10.04 -10.40
C LEU A 18 17.04 9.20 -9.98
N ALA A 19 17.05 8.71 -8.74
CA ALA A 19 18.09 7.82 -8.25
C ALA A 19 18.23 6.52 -9.07
N ARG A 20 17.15 6.10 -9.75
CA ARG A 20 17.13 4.94 -10.66
C ARG A 20 17.38 5.32 -12.12
N GLY A 21 17.57 6.58 -12.45
CA GLY A 21 17.74 7.05 -13.82
C GLY A 21 16.49 6.89 -14.70
N ILE A 22 15.30 6.69 -14.10
CA ILE A 22 14.05 6.46 -14.83
C ILE A 22 13.42 7.81 -15.21
N SER A 23 13.03 7.97 -16.49
CA SER A 23 12.30 9.17 -16.92
C SER A 23 10.87 9.20 -16.36
N LEU A 24 10.28 10.41 -16.27
CA LEU A 24 8.87 10.56 -15.85
C LEU A 24 7.92 9.77 -16.77
N SER A 25 8.17 9.79 -18.06
CA SER A 25 7.33 9.08 -19.06
C SER A 25 7.45 7.57 -18.89
N GLN A 26 8.64 7.06 -18.63
CA GLN A 26 8.88 5.64 -18.43
C GLN A 26 8.18 5.16 -17.17
N LEU A 27 8.41 5.80 -16.01
CA LEU A 27 7.77 5.40 -14.76
C LEU A 27 6.22 5.44 -14.85
N ALA A 28 5.67 6.47 -15.52
CA ALA A 28 4.23 6.57 -15.72
C ALA A 28 3.68 5.41 -16.56
N ALA A 29 4.37 5.04 -17.66
CA ALA A 29 3.99 3.94 -18.52
C ALA A 29 4.07 2.59 -17.79
N ASP A 30 5.17 2.34 -17.09
CA ASP A 30 5.40 1.08 -16.36
C ASP A 30 4.40 0.89 -15.20
N ALA A 31 4.05 1.99 -14.52
CA ALA A 31 3.04 1.98 -13.45
C ALA A 31 1.58 2.01 -13.95
N GLY A 32 1.36 2.10 -15.26
CA GLY A 32 0.02 2.16 -15.84
C GLY A 32 -0.79 3.40 -15.42
N ILE A 33 -0.11 4.55 -15.22
CA ILE A 33 -0.74 5.82 -14.86
C ILE A 33 -0.48 6.89 -15.90
N ALA A 34 -1.39 7.86 -16.02
CA ALA A 34 -1.19 8.95 -16.95
C ALA A 34 0.04 9.80 -16.56
N LYS A 35 0.90 10.13 -17.53
CA LYS A 35 2.08 10.98 -17.33
C LYS A 35 1.74 12.29 -16.64
N SER A 36 0.62 12.91 -17.00
CA SER A 36 0.15 14.14 -16.37
C SER A 36 -0.18 13.97 -14.89
N ASN A 37 -0.73 12.80 -14.50
CA ASN A 37 -1.03 12.50 -13.10
C ASN A 37 0.27 12.32 -12.30
N LEU A 38 1.25 11.58 -12.82
CA LEU A 38 2.55 11.44 -12.16
C LEU A 38 3.28 12.79 -12.06
N SER A 39 3.26 13.60 -13.12
CA SER A 39 3.84 14.96 -13.09
C SER A 39 3.21 15.82 -12.00
N ARG A 40 1.89 15.83 -11.90
CA ARG A 40 1.18 16.57 -10.85
C ARG A 40 1.51 16.05 -9.46
N LEU A 41 1.63 14.73 -9.32
CA LEU A 41 1.99 14.08 -8.05
C LEU A 41 3.38 14.50 -7.60
N GLU A 42 4.40 14.43 -8.47
CA GLU A 42 5.78 14.86 -8.15
C GLU A 42 5.88 16.36 -7.81
N GLN A 43 4.95 17.18 -8.31
CA GLN A 43 4.83 18.60 -7.97
C GLN A 43 4.00 18.88 -6.72
N GLY A 44 3.52 17.83 -6.02
CA GLY A 44 2.65 17.96 -4.86
C GLY A 44 1.24 18.49 -5.18
N ASN A 45 0.82 18.46 -6.44
CA ASN A 45 -0.48 18.94 -6.93
C ASN A 45 -1.49 17.81 -7.21
N GLY A 46 -1.14 16.58 -6.88
CA GLY A 46 -2.00 15.40 -7.03
C GLY A 46 -2.26 14.74 -5.69
N ASN A 47 -3.48 14.28 -5.46
CA ASN A 47 -3.80 13.42 -4.33
C ASN A 47 -3.82 11.97 -4.83
N PRO A 48 -2.76 11.17 -4.61
CA PRO A 48 -2.70 9.80 -5.13
C PRO A 48 -3.64 8.90 -4.35
N THR A 49 -4.20 7.91 -5.05
CA THR A 49 -4.89 6.80 -4.41
C THR A 49 -3.89 5.80 -3.84
N LEU A 50 -4.37 4.94 -2.95
CA LEU A 50 -3.59 3.83 -2.40
C LEU A 50 -3.00 2.96 -3.53
N ASP A 51 -3.81 2.66 -4.57
CA ASP A 51 -3.38 1.85 -5.70
C ASP A 51 -2.32 2.54 -6.56
N THR A 52 -2.44 3.85 -6.76
CA THR A 52 -1.41 4.64 -7.47
C THR A 52 -0.06 4.54 -6.77
N ILE A 53 -0.03 4.72 -5.44
CA ILE A 53 1.19 4.61 -4.65
C ILE A 53 1.75 3.18 -4.69
N TRP A 54 0.86 2.19 -4.62
CA TRP A 54 1.24 0.78 -4.69
C TRP A 54 1.95 0.44 -6.01
N ARG A 55 1.35 0.80 -7.14
CA ARG A 55 1.95 0.61 -8.47
C ARG A 55 3.30 1.31 -8.62
N LEU A 56 3.43 2.52 -8.08
CA LEU A 56 4.70 3.24 -8.07
C LEU A 56 5.76 2.53 -7.23
N SER A 57 5.40 1.98 -6.06
CA SER A 57 6.35 1.25 -5.21
C SER A 57 6.90 -0.01 -5.90
N LEU A 58 6.03 -0.73 -6.63
CA LEU A 58 6.45 -1.89 -7.42
C LEU A 58 7.46 -1.51 -8.52
N GLN A 59 7.16 -0.47 -9.31
CA GLN A 59 8.06 -0.05 -10.40
C GLN A 59 9.34 0.57 -9.88
N LEU A 60 9.28 1.23 -8.75
CA LEU A 60 10.46 1.76 -8.05
C LEU A 60 11.18 0.68 -7.21
N GLN A 61 10.70 -0.54 -7.17
CA GLN A 61 11.29 -1.66 -6.42
C GLN A 61 11.64 -1.27 -4.97
N VAL A 62 10.72 -0.62 -4.30
CA VAL A 62 10.82 -0.26 -2.88
C VAL A 62 9.63 -0.81 -2.12
N PRO A 63 9.80 -1.21 -0.84
CA PRO A 63 8.67 -1.47 0.02
C PRO A 63 7.67 -0.30 0.01
N PHE A 64 6.38 -0.60 0.07
CA PHE A 64 5.32 0.43 0.05
C PHE A 64 5.52 1.45 1.18
N GLY A 65 5.89 0.97 2.38
CA GLY A 65 6.17 1.82 3.52
C GLY A 65 7.31 2.81 3.26
N ASN A 66 8.35 2.42 2.51
CA ASN A 66 9.42 3.34 2.16
C ASN A 66 8.93 4.52 1.30
N LEU A 67 7.96 4.26 0.41
CA LEU A 67 7.39 5.31 -0.43
C LEU A 67 6.56 6.30 0.39
N ILE A 68 5.83 5.83 1.39
CA ILE A 68 4.94 6.65 2.22
C ILE A 68 5.54 7.10 3.56
N ALA A 69 6.75 6.67 3.90
CA ALA A 69 7.39 7.02 5.16
C ALA A 69 7.37 8.53 5.49
N PRO A 70 7.62 9.44 4.51
CA PRO A 70 7.52 10.87 4.78
C PRO A 70 6.11 11.34 5.18
N VAL A 71 5.07 10.66 4.70
CA VAL A 71 3.66 10.95 5.04
C VAL A 71 3.31 10.36 6.41
N GLY A 72 3.78 9.14 6.68
CA GLY A 72 3.56 8.45 7.94
C GLY A 72 4.11 9.22 9.15
N SER A 73 5.31 9.80 9.01
CA SER A 73 5.93 10.61 10.05
C SER A 73 5.16 11.90 10.37
N MET A 74 4.29 12.36 9.45
CA MET A 74 3.42 13.53 9.61
C MET A 74 2.01 13.16 10.09
N GLY A 75 1.77 11.90 10.47
CA GLY A 75 0.45 11.41 10.91
C GLY A 75 -0.58 11.26 9.78
N GLY A 76 -0.14 11.33 8.52
CA GLY A 76 -1.02 11.19 7.35
C GLY A 76 -1.46 9.75 7.13
N ALA A 77 -2.70 9.59 6.67
CA ALA A 77 -3.23 8.31 6.17
C ALA A 77 -3.43 8.37 4.66
N LEU A 78 -3.19 7.26 3.98
CA LEU A 78 -3.59 7.08 2.59
C LEU A 78 -5.01 6.53 2.53
N VAL A 79 -5.82 7.13 1.69
CA VAL A 79 -7.22 6.74 1.49
C VAL A 79 -7.33 6.06 0.12
N GLY A 80 -7.81 4.83 0.11
CA GLY A 80 -8.18 4.11 -1.11
C GLY A 80 -9.54 4.56 -1.64
N GLU A 81 -9.76 4.43 -2.95
CA GLU A 81 -11.03 4.77 -3.61
C GLU A 81 -12.21 3.96 -3.09
N SER A 82 -11.95 2.76 -2.56
CA SER A 82 -12.96 1.79 -2.09
C SER A 82 -13.25 1.86 -0.59
N GLY A 83 -12.95 2.98 0.10
CA GLY A 83 -13.23 3.11 1.53
C GLY A 83 -12.18 2.49 2.47
N VAL A 84 -11.08 1.97 1.94
CA VAL A 84 -9.94 1.52 2.74
C VAL A 84 -9.02 2.69 3.05
N GLN A 85 -8.60 2.81 4.30
CA GLN A 85 -7.59 3.75 4.74
C GLN A 85 -6.44 3.00 5.40
N VAL A 86 -5.22 3.36 5.09
CA VAL A 86 -4.03 2.81 5.73
C VAL A 86 -3.13 3.92 6.27
N ARG A 87 -2.57 3.70 7.45
CA ARG A 87 -1.57 4.57 8.08
C ARG A 87 -0.40 3.71 8.51
N LEU A 88 0.78 4.06 8.04
CA LEU A 88 2.01 3.39 8.46
C LEU A 88 2.23 3.59 9.96
N ILE A 89 2.47 2.50 10.68
CA ILE A 89 2.77 2.49 12.12
C ILE A 89 4.27 2.34 12.31
N ASP A 90 4.86 1.36 11.65
CA ASP A 90 6.27 1.00 11.83
C ASP A 90 6.85 0.35 10.58
N GLN A 91 8.18 0.40 10.45
CA GLN A 91 8.95 -0.24 9.40
C GLN A 91 10.15 -0.97 9.98
N GLY A 92 10.15 -2.29 9.82
CA GLY A 92 11.35 -3.10 10.03
C GLY A 92 12.26 -3.02 8.80
N LYS A 93 13.49 -2.55 9.00
CA LYS A 93 14.50 -2.41 7.92
C LYS A 93 15.39 -3.64 7.76
N ASP A 94 15.23 -4.62 8.63
CA ASP A 94 15.97 -5.88 8.58
C ASP A 94 15.54 -6.73 7.38
N ASN A 95 16.21 -7.83 7.16
CA ASN A 95 15.92 -8.75 6.08
C ASN A 95 15.16 -9.99 6.61
N PRO A 96 13.91 -10.25 6.16
CA PRO A 96 13.14 -9.48 5.18
C PRO A 96 12.59 -8.15 5.73
N PRO A 97 12.40 -7.12 4.88
CA PRO A 97 11.71 -5.90 5.30
C PRO A 97 10.27 -6.19 5.72
N VAL A 98 9.81 -5.48 6.75
CA VAL A 98 8.45 -5.62 7.28
C VAL A 98 7.85 -4.25 7.49
N ASP A 99 6.64 -4.04 6.98
CA ASP A 99 5.85 -2.85 7.25
C ASP A 99 4.64 -3.20 8.10
N ALA A 100 4.31 -2.36 9.06
CA ALA A 100 3.11 -2.45 9.88
C ALA A 100 2.19 -1.25 9.65
N TYR A 101 0.90 -1.52 9.46
CA TYR A 101 -0.11 -0.51 9.17
C TYR A 101 -1.31 -0.64 10.08
N TRP A 102 -1.86 0.49 10.48
CA TRP A 102 -3.23 0.59 10.92
C TRP A 102 -4.13 0.69 9.71
N MET A 103 -5.09 -0.21 9.59
CA MET A 103 -6.04 -0.24 8.48
C MET A 103 -7.46 -0.05 9.00
N SER A 104 -8.24 0.77 8.30
CA SER A 104 -9.68 0.93 8.54
C SER A 104 -10.42 0.76 7.22
N CYS A 105 -11.49 -0.03 7.26
CA CYS A 105 -12.38 -0.26 6.12
C CYS A 105 -13.79 0.28 6.47
N ALA A 106 -14.30 1.14 5.62
CA ALA A 106 -15.66 1.70 5.75
C ALA A 106 -16.71 0.60 5.56
N PRO A 107 -17.95 0.81 6.02
CA PRO A 107 -19.08 -0.08 5.69
C PRO A 107 -19.22 -0.26 4.18
N PHE A 108 -19.61 -1.47 3.77
CA PHE A 108 -19.81 -1.86 2.36
C PHE A 108 -18.57 -1.68 1.48
N THR A 109 -17.37 -1.71 2.07
CA THR A 109 -16.12 -1.74 1.32
C THR A 109 -16.04 -3.05 0.53
N GLU A 110 -15.70 -2.94 -0.74
CA GLU A 110 -15.24 -4.05 -1.58
C GLU A 110 -14.00 -3.59 -2.33
N ARG A 111 -12.83 -3.98 -1.84
CA ARG A 111 -11.54 -3.69 -2.46
C ARG A 111 -10.93 -4.97 -2.99
N LYS A 112 -10.63 -4.98 -4.29
CA LYS A 112 -9.75 -5.96 -4.91
C LYS A 112 -8.38 -5.33 -5.08
N ALA A 113 -7.39 -5.90 -4.43
CA ALA A 113 -6.00 -5.47 -4.52
C ALA A 113 -5.27 -6.28 -5.60
N GLU A 114 -4.41 -5.60 -6.36
CA GLU A 114 -3.50 -6.25 -7.30
C GLU A 114 -2.42 -7.04 -6.54
N ALA A 115 -1.84 -8.04 -7.22
CA ALA A 115 -0.73 -8.81 -6.68
C ALA A 115 0.45 -7.89 -6.30
N HIS A 116 1.06 -8.18 -5.17
CA HIS A 116 2.29 -7.55 -4.71
C HIS A 116 3.53 -8.19 -5.35
N ALA A 117 4.72 -7.76 -4.96
CA ALA A 117 5.96 -8.40 -5.42
C ALA A 117 5.98 -9.88 -5.01
N ALA A 118 6.60 -10.71 -5.84
CA ALA A 118 6.67 -12.16 -5.60
C ALA A 118 7.17 -12.49 -4.19
N GLY A 119 6.50 -13.44 -3.53
CA GLY A 119 6.80 -13.89 -2.19
C GLY A 119 6.36 -12.96 -1.06
N THR A 120 5.64 -11.87 -1.37
CA THR A 120 5.06 -10.99 -0.34
C THR A 120 3.95 -11.73 0.42
N VAL A 121 4.00 -11.63 1.74
CA VAL A 121 2.98 -12.18 2.64
C VAL A 121 2.31 -11.05 3.40
N GLU A 122 0.98 -11.07 3.44
CA GLU A 122 0.20 -10.22 4.32
C GLU A 122 -0.36 -11.01 5.51
N SER A 123 -0.36 -10.35 6.67
CA SER A 123 -0.99 -10.84 7.88
C SER A 123 -1.93 -9.77 8.43
N ILE A 124 -3.20 -10.13 8.56
CA ILE A 124 -4.25 -9.27 9.11
C ILE A 124 -4.64 -9.78 10.49
N THR A 125 -4.63 -8.88 11.47
CA THR A 125 -5.23 -9.13 12.80
C THR A 125 -6.38 -8.16 12.99
N LEU A 126 -7.60 -8.67 13.06
CA LEU A 126 -8.79 -7.84 13.20
C LEU A 126 -8.95 -7.37 14.65
N ILE A 127 -9.04 -6.05 14.83
CA ILE A 127 -9.19 -5.38 16.13
C ILE A 127 -10.67 -5.16 16.43
N SER A 128 -11.46 -4.72 15.44
CA SER A 128 -12.89 -4.47 15.61
C SER A 128 -13.66 -4.67 14.31
N GLY A 129 -14.94 -4.99 14.41
CA GLY A 129 -15.83 -5.23 13.27
C GLY A 129 -15.75 -6.65 12.73
N GLN A 130 -16.07 -6.80 11.44
CA GLN A 130 -15.97 -8.03 10.67
C GLN A 130 -15.34 -7.72 9.32
N LEU A 131 -14.39 -8.54 8.87
CA LEU A 131 -13.66 -8.35 7.62
C LEU A 131 -13.50 -9.69 6.89
N GLU A 132 -13.95 -9.77 5.66
CA GLU A 132 -13.55 -10.83 4.75
C GLU A 132 -12.25 -10.41 4.05
N VAL A 133 -11.21 -11.27 4.12
CA VAL A 133 -9.87 -10.95 3.61
C VAL A 133 -9.13 -12.21 3.16
N GLY A 134 -8.31 -12.07 2.13
CA GLY A 134 -7.45 -13.12 1.61
C GLY A 134 -7.46 -13.22 0.09
N VAL A 135 -6.81 -14.25 -0.44
CA VAL A 135 -6.77 -14.53 -1.88
C VAL A 135 -8.19 -14.79 -2.39
N GLU A 136 -8.50 -14.29 -3.58
CA GLU A 136 -9.83 -14.46 -4.18
C GLU A 136 -10.14 -15.97 -4.34
N GLY A 137 -11.26 -16.40 -3.80
CA GLY A 137 -11.67 -17.82 -3.75
C GLY A 137 -11.19 -18.59 -2.50
N GLU A 138 -10.24 -18.05 -1.72
CA GLU A 138 -9.73 -18.65 -0.47
C GLU A 138 -9.82 -17.66 0.71
N SER A 139 -10.63 -16.60 0.57
CA SER A 139 -10.82 -15.58 1.60
C SER A 139 -11.45 -16.14 2.88
N LYS A 140 -11.16 -15.48 4.00
CA LYS A 140 -11.74 -15.81 5.31
C LYS A 140 -12.45 -14.62 5.91
N ILE A 141 -13.58 -14.89 6.57
CA ILE A 141 -14.27 -13.90 7.38
C ILE A 141 -13.66 -13.91 8.78
N LEU A 142 -13.10 -12.76 9.17
CA LEU A 142 -12.53 -12.56 10.50
C LEU A 142 -13.48 -11.77 11.38
N THR A 143 -13.49 -12.12 12.67
CA THR A 143 -14.08 -11.33 13.75
C THR A 143 -12.99 -10.81 14.67
N ALA A 144 -13.29 -9.85 15.54
CA ALA A 144 -12.32 -9.22 16.43
C ALA A 144 -11.50 -10.26 17.22
N GLY A 145 -10.17 -10.07 17.22
CA GLY A 145 -9.20 -10.97 17.85
C GLY A 145 -8.69 -12.09 16.92
N GLN A 146 -9.28 -12.29 15.76
CA GLN A 146 -8.83 -13.30 14.80
C GLN A 146 -7.79 -12.73 13.84
N SER A 147 -6.95 -13.64 13.32
CA SER A 147 -5.89 -13.31 12.37
C SER A 147 -5.94 -14.26 11.17
N HIS A 148 -5.50 -13.76 10.02
CA HIS A 148 -5.27 -14.53 8.80
C HIS A 148 -4.04 -14.04 8.08
N SER A 149 -3.19 -14.98 7.64
CA SER A 149 -2.04 -14.70 6.79
C SER A 149 -2.22 -15.40 5.44
N PHE A 150 -1.86 -14.71 4.37
CA PHE A 150 -1.99 -15.23 3.00
C PHE A 150 -0.88 -14.68 2.10
N SER A 151 -0.66 -15.37 0.98
CA SER A 151 0.28 -14.94 -0.06
C SER A 151 -0.32 -13.75 -0.81
N ALA A 152 0.27 -12.57 -0.65
CA ALA A 152 -0.23 -11.35 -1.27
C ALA A 152 0.39 -11.09 -2.65
N ASP A 153 1.24 -11.97 -3.16
CA ASP A 153 1.74 -11.97 -4.53
C ASP A 153 0.71 -12.49 -5.56
N GLN A 154 -0.55 -12.63 -5.12
CA GLN A 154 -1.72 -12.94 -5.91
C GLN A 154 -2.80 -11.86 -5.67
N PRO A 155 -3.76 -11.69 -6.61
CA PRO A 155 -4.91 -10.83 -6.38
C PRO A 155 -5.68 -11.26 -5.12
N HIS A 156 -5.99 -10.30 -4.27
CA HIS A 156 -6.65 -10.55 -2.99
C HIS A 156 -7.69 -9.48 -2.69
N LEU A 157 -8.56 -9.73 -1.73
CA LEU A 157 -9.71 -8.87 -1.46
C LEU A 157 -9.81 -8.50 0.03
N TYR A 158 -10.48 -7.37 0.25
CA TYR A 158 -10.96 -6.89 1.53
C TYR A 158 -12.42 -6.52 1.37
N ARG A 159 -13.31 -7.09 2.17
CA ARG A 159 -14.74 -6.81 2.12
C ARG A 159 -15.32 -6.66 3.51
N THR A 160 -16.10 -5.61 3.71
CA THR A 160 -16.89 -5.38 4.94
C THR A 160 -18.38 -5.47 4.65
N GLY A 161 -19.17 -5.79 5.68
CA GLY A 161 -20.62 -5.63 5.66
C GLY A 161 -21.03 -4.23 6.09
N GLU A 162 -22.06 -4.14 6.93
CA GLU A 162 -22.70 -2.88 7.35
C GLU A 162 -21.87 -2.06 8.35
N SER A 163 -20.80 -2.61 8.89
CA SER A 163 -20.01 -2.00 9.95
C SER A 163 -18.58 -1.70 9.52
N TRP A 164 -17.98 -0.69 10.15
CA TRP A 164 -16.55 -0.44 10.05
C TRP A 164 -15.76 -1.64 10.55
N ALA A 165 -14.66 -1.92 9.87
CA ALA A 165 -13.64 -2.85 10.34
C ALA A 165 -12.32 -2.12 10.58
N THR A 166 -11.62 -2.50 11.65
CA THR A 166 -10.29 -1.96 11.98
C THR A 166 -9.34 -3.13 12.21
N ALA A 167 -8.17 -3.07 11.60
CA ALA A 167 -7.19 -4.14 11.66
C ALA A 167 -5.75 -3.60 11.79
N LEU A 168 -4.89 -4.43 12.30
CA LEU A 168 -3.44 -4.35 12.11
C LEU A 168 -3.09 -5.17 10.87
N LEU A 169 -2.48 -4.53 9.88
CA LEU A 169 -1.94 -5.17 8.69
C LEU A 169 -0.42 -5.19 8.79
N THR A 170 0.18 -6.36 8.61
CA THR A 170 1.64 -6.52 8.49
C THR A 170 1.97 -7.06 7.12
N ILE A 171 2.91 -6.44 6.42
CA ILE A 171 3.41 -6.87 5.11
C ILE A 171 4.87 -7.27 5.25
N VAL A 172 5.18 -8.51 4.89
CA VAL A 172 6.54 -9.05 4.85
C VAL A 172 6.96 -9.18 3.39
N TYR A 173 8.03 -8.48 2.99
CA TYR A 173 8.55 -8.49 1.63
C TYR A 173 9.68 -9.49 1.53
N GLN A 174 9.53 -10.52 0.69
CA GLN A 174 10.68 -11.37 0.37
C GLN A 174 11.60 -10.63 -0.61
N GLN A 175 12.87 -10.57 -0.29
CA GLN A 175 13.87 -10.15 -1.28
C GLN A 175 14.10 -11.31 -2.24
N ASN A 176 13.91 -11.09 -3.53
CA ASN A 176 14.44 -12.01 -4.53
C ASN A 176 15.95 -12.14 -4.30
N ARG A 177 16.41 -13.34 -3.93
CA ARG A 177 17.81 -13.71 -3.96
C ARG A 177 18.24 -13.91 -5.43
N GLU A 178 18.25 -12.85 -6.21
CA GLU A 178 18.94 -12.84 -7.50
C GLU A 178 20.31 -12.17 -7.27
N GLY A 179 21.36 -12.98 -7.24
CA GLY A 179 22.75 -12.54 -7.29
C GLY A 179 23.65 -13.15 -6.20
N LEU A 180 23.93 -14.41 -6.28
CA LEU A 180 25.22 -15.00 -5.91
C LEU A 180 25.82 -15.65 -7.15
#